data_3164f51f9feed637e119679c10661893
#
_entry.id   3164f51f9feed637e119679c10661893
#
_cell.length_a   1.000
_cell.length_b   1.000
_cell.length_c   1.000
_cell.angle_alpha   90.00
_cell.angle_beta   90.00
_cell.angle_gamma   90.00
#
_symmetry.space_group_name_H-M   'P 1'
#
loop_
_entity.id
_entity.type
_entity.pdbx_description
1 polymer ?
#
loop_
_entity_poly.entity_id
_entity_poly.type
_entity_poly.pdbx_seq_one_letter_code
_entity_poly.pdbx_strand_id
1 'polypeptide(L)'
;MPARRSAVTAVLMALALAADWVFGEPRRGHPLVAFGRITRAVERRLYAPRRVHGAFAVALLVLPPTLLAAAASAALPTLAAAALNLALLYFALGHRSLHDHVWPIGAALTAGDTDAARQFTAGIVSRDAEAIDPAPAAIESVLENGNDGVFGALFWFVIAGGAGALAFRLVNTLDALWGYRNPRFAQFGWAAAKLDDYMNWLPARLTALSYALLGNTRSALNCWRHQAPRWDSPNAGPVMAAGAGALQLRLGGAARYDGQWRPRPALGCGAAPVAADIARALRLVRGGVWLWLALAGGIALGLRCA
;
A
#
# COMPACT_ATOMS: atom_id res chain seq x y z
N MET A 1 -17.00 -24.60 -12.42
CA MET A 1 -15.76 -24.42 -11.60
C MET A 1 -15.38 -22.96 -11.34
N PRO A 2 -15.44 -21.98 -12.26
CA PRO A 2 -15.05 -20.58 -11.98
C PRO A 2 -15.90 -19.89 -10.92
N ALA A 3 -17.22 -20.07 -10.94
CA ALA A 3 -18.14 -19.50 -9.97
C ALA A 3 -17.84 -19.88 -8.51
N ARG A 4 -17.47 -21.15 -8.24
CA ARG A 4 -17.11 -21.61 -6.92
C ARG A 4 -15.81 -20.97 -6.43
N ARG A 5 -14.82 -20.85 -7.33
CA ARG A 5 -13.53 -20.18 -7.03
C ARG A 5 -13.73 -18.71 -6.68
N SER A 6 -14.50 -17.98 -7.47
CA SER A 6 -14.80 -16.55 -7.23
C SER A 6 -15.52 -16.32 -5.89
N ALA A 7 -16.49 -17.19 -5.55
CA ALA A 7 -17.20 -17.10 -4.29
C ALA A 7 -16.27 -17.34 -3.07
N VAL A 8 -15.39 -18.34 -3.15
CA VAL A 8 -14.38 -18.62 -2.12
C VAL A 8 -13.43 -17.42 -1.98
N THR A 9 -12.96 -16.86 -3.09
CA THR A 9 -12.09 -15.67 -3.07
C THR A 9 -12.77 -14.48 -2.37
N ALA A 10 -14.02 -14.16 -2.71
CA ALA A 10 -14.75 -13.07 -2.08
C ALA A 10 -14.94 -13.28 -0.55
N VAL A 11 -15.27 -14.50 -0.13
CA VAL A 11 -15.40 -14.86 1.29
C VAL A 11 -14.06 -14.73 2.02
N LEU A 12 -12.96 -15.23 1.45
CA LEU A 12 -11.64 -15.14 2.07
C LEU A 12 -11.17 -13.68 2.16
N MET A 13 -11.45 -12.85 1.16
CA MET A 13 -11.17 -11.40 1.22
C MET A 13 -11.93 -10.74 2.38
N ALA A 14 -13.23 -11.02 2.52
CA ALA A 14 -14.03 -10.46 3.60
C ALA A 14 -13.53 -10.92 4.98
N LEU A 15 -13.22 -12.21 5.14
CA LEU A 15 -12.68 -12.76 6.38
C LEU A 15 -11.29 -12.20 6.72
N ALA A 16 -10.40 -12.04 5.74
CA ALA A 16 -9.07 -11.47 5.95
C ALA A 16 -9.14 -10.00 6.37
N LEU A 17 -9.99 -9.22 5.73
CA LEU A 17 -10.21 -7.81 6.10
C LEU A 17 -10.86 -7.66 7.48
N ALA A 18 -11.82 -8.54 7.81
CA ALA A 18 -12.40 -8.59 9.16
C ALA A 18 -11.36 -8.99 10.22
N ALA A 19 -10.53 -9.98 9.93
CA ALA A 19 -9.45 -10.40 10.81
C ALA A 19 -8.41 -9.29 11.01
N ASP A 20 -7.98 -8.62 9.93
CA ASP A 20 -7.08 -7.46 9.99
C ASP A 20 -7.67 -6.35 10.86
N TRP A 21 -8.97 -6.04 10.69
CA TRP A 21 -9.61 -5.00 11.47
C TRP A 21 -9.77 -5.36 12.96
N VAL A 22 -10.05 -6.61 13.29
CA VAL A 22 -10.24 -7.07 14.66
C VAL A 22 -8.92 -7.27 15.40
N PHE A 23 -7.98 -7.98 14.78
CA PHE A 23 -6.74 -8.38 15.43
C PHE A 23 -5.60 -7.39 15.20
N GLY A 24 -5.61 -6.65 14.08
CA GLY A 24 -4.53 -5.73 13.67
C GLY A 24 -3.21 -6.45 13.43
N GLU A 25 -2.12 -5.70 13.48
CA GLU A 25 -0.78 -6.27 13.38
C GLU A 25 -0.29 -6.81 14.72
N PRO A 26 0.40 -7.96 14.75
CA PRO A 26 1.00 -8.50 15.97
C PRO A 26 2.00 -7.52 16.57
N ARG A 27 1.80 -7.06 17.79
CA ARG A 27 2.68 -6.11 18.47
C ARG A 27 4.08 -6.66 18.74
N ARG A 28 4.22 -7.98 18.84
CA ARG A 28 5.50 -8.69 19.04
C ARG A 28 5.65 -9.80 18.02
N GLY A 29 6.88 -9.96 17.49
CA GLY A 29 7.18 -11.05 16.56
C GLY A 29 6.56 -10.90 15.18
N HIS A 30 6.28 -9.65 14.73
CA HIS A 30 5.67 -9.42 13.41
C HIS A 30 6.53 -10.07 12.31
N PRO A 31 5.94 -10.89 11.41
CA PRO A 31 6.72 -11.61 10.38
C PRO A 31 7.50 -10.69 9.44
N LEU A 32 7.00 -9.48 9.12
CA LEU A 32 7.74 -8.50 8.32
C LEU A 32 9.00 -7.98 9.03
N VAL A 33 9.01 -7.91 10.36
CA VAL A 33 10.23 -7.57 11.12
C VAL A 33 11.27 -8.68 10.98
N ALA A 34 10.83 -9.95 11.04
CA ALA A 34 11.70 -11.11 10.78
C ALA A 34 12.21 -11.08 9.33
N PHE A 35 11.33 -10.83 8.36
CA PHE A 35 11.70 -10.67 6.96
C PHE A 35 12.71 -9.53 6.78
N GLY A 36 12.51 -8.37 7.40
CA GLY A 36 13.46 -7.26 7.36
C GLY A 36 14.85 -7.61 7.97
N ARG A 37 14.90 -8.50 8.98
CA ARG A 37 16.18 -9.01 9.50
C ARG A 37 16.88 -9.93 8.49
N ILE A 38 16.12 -10.82 7.85
CA ILE A 38 16.63 -11.70 6.78
C ILE A 38 17.12 -10.85 5.60
N THR A 39 16.35 -9.87 5.18
CA THR A 39 16.70 -8.93 4.10
C THR A 39 18.02 -8.22 4.38
N ARG A 40 18.23 -7.71 5.61
CA ARG A 40 19.50 -7.10 6.02
C ARG A 40 20.66 -8.11 6.06
N ALA A 41 20.41 -9.37 6.42
CA ALA A 41 21.43 -10.42 6.40
C ALA A 41 21.84 -10.77 4.98
N VAL A 42 20.89 -10.90 4.06
CA VAL A 42 21.13 -11.11 2.63
C VAL A 42 21.86 -9.93 2.01
N GLU A 43 21.42 -8.70 2.31
CA GLU A 43 22.10 -7.48 1.86
C GLU A 43 23.59 -7.50 2.27
N ARG A 44 23.89 -7.72 3.54
CA ARG A 44 25.30 -7.74 4.01
C ARG A 44 26.19 -8.75 3.28
N ARG A 45 25.63 -9.87 2.81
CA ARG A 45 26.35 -10.92 2.12
C ARG A 45 26.46 -10.73 0.61
N LEU A 46 25.42 -10.15 0.01
CA LEU A 46 25.29 -10.06 -1.44
C LEU A 46 25.45 -8.63 -1.98
N TYR A 47 25.63 -7.64 -1.08
CA TYR A 47 25.73 -6.26 -1.53
C TYR A 47 26.91 -6.05 -2.45
N ALA A 48 26.61 -5.56 -3.64
CA ALA A 48 27.55 -4.92 -4.55
C ALA A 48 26.79 -3.81 -5.30
N PRO A 49 27.45 -2.71 -5.71
CA PRO A 49 26.79 -1.62 -6.42
C PRO A 49 26.50 -2.01 -7.88
N ARG A 50 25.78 -3.11 -8.08
CA ARG A 50 25.42 -3.69 -9.38
C ARG A 50 23.99 -4.19 -9.36
N ARG A 51 23.24 -3.93 -10.42
CA ARG A 51 21.82 -4.36 -10.57
C ARG A 51 21.63 -5.88 -10.46
N VAL A 52 22.56 -6.67 -11.00
CA VAL A 52 22.48 -8.14 -10.99
C VAL A 52 22.47 -8.69 -9.56
N HIS A 53 23.29 -8.15 -8.66
CA HIS A 53 23.34 -8.57 -7.26
C HIS A 53 22.02 -8.25 -6.54
N GLY A 54 21.46 -7.06 -6.78
CA GLY A 54 20.15 -6.70 -6.26
C GLY A 54 19.04 -7.57 -6.82
N ALA A 55 19.03 -7.83 -8.13
CA ALA A 55 18.04 -8.72 -8.77
C ALA A 55 18.11 -10.15 -8.21
N PHE A 56 19.33 -10.68 -8.00
CA PHE A 56 19.51 -11.98 -7.36
C PHE A 56 19.01 -12.00 -5.91
N ALA A 57 19.31 -10.94 -5.14
CA ALA A 57 18.84 -10.81 -3.77
C ALA A 57 17.30 -10.73 -3.69
N VAL A 58 16.65 -9.97 -4.60
CA VAL A 58 15.19 -9.91 -4.71
C VAL A 58 14.62 -11.29 -5.07
N ALA A 59 15.16 -11.96 -6.07
CA ALA A 59 14.73 -13.29 -6.47
C ALA A 59 14.85 -14.29 -5.31
N LEU A 60 15.98 -14.30 -4.59
CA LEU A 60 16.22 -15.17 -3.44
C LEU A 60 15.23 -14.91 -2.29
N LEU A 61 14.81 -13.69 -2.06
CA LEU A 61 13.91 -13.32 -0.96
C LEU A 61 12.43 -13.50 -1.32
N VAL A 62 12.06 -13.36 -2.59
CA VAL A 62 10.66 -13.39 -3.03
C VAL A 62 10.25 -14.76 -3.57
N LEU A 63 11.06 -15.36 -4.46
CA LEU A 63 10.64 -16.57 -5.16
C LEU A 63 10.44 -17.78 -4.23
N PRO A 64 11.38 -18.16 -3.33
CA PRO A 64 11.21 -19.36 -2.52
C PRO A 64 9.96 -19.32 -1.65
N PRO A 65 9.68 -18.28 -0.84
CA PRO A 65 8.48 -18.25 -0.01
C PRO A 65 7.19 -18.20 -0.84
N THR A 66 7.21 -17.52 -2.00
CA THR A 66 6.04 -17.43 -2.88
C THR A 66 5.74 -18.78 -3.55
N LEU A 67 6.77 -19.45 -4.09
CA LEU A 67 6.61 -20.76 -4.71
C LEU A 67 6.20 -21.82 -3.68
N LEU A 68 6.76 -21.77 -2.48
CA LEU A 68 6.35 -22.67 -1.38
C LEU A 68 4.88 -22.45 -1.00
N ALA A 69 4.45 -21.19 -0.87
CA ALA A 69 3.06 -20.84 -0.60
C ALA A 69 2.12 -21.33 -1.71
N ALA A 70 2.51 -21.18 -2.97
CA ALA A 70 1.74 -21.66 -4.12
C ALA A 70 1.66 -23.19 -4.14
N ALA A 71 2.79 -23.89 -3.97
CA ALA A 71 2.83 -25.35 -3.93
C ALA A 71 2.03 -25.91 -2.75
N ALA A 72 2.16 -25.32 -1.55
CA ALA A 72 1.37 -25.71 -0.39
C ALA A 72 -0.13 -25.49 -0.62
N SER A 73 -0.52 -24.35 -1.20
CA SER A 73 -1.94 -24.09 -1.53
C SER A 73 -2.51 -25.09 -2.55
N ALA A 74 -1.67 -25.61 -3.45
CA ALA A 74 -2.08 -26.61 -4.43
C ALA A 74 -2.13 -28.05 -3.87
N ALA A 75 -1.24 -28.38 -2.93
CA ALA A 75 -1.10 -29.73 -2.37
C ALA A 75 -2.03 -30.00 -1.17
N LEU A 76 -2.42 -28.97 -0.44
CA LEU A 76 -3.24 -29.11 0.78
C LEU A 76 -4.71 -29.44 0.46
N PRO A 77 -5.43 -30.17 1.35
CA PRO A 77 -6.87 -30.31 1.27
C PRO A 77 -7.57 -28.94 1.27
N THR A 78 -8.73 -28.86 0.64
CA THR A 78 -9.46 -27.61 0.34
C THR A 78 -9.57 -26.65 1.56
N LEU A 79 -9.91 -27.17 2.74
CA LEU A 79 -10.07 -26.34 3.93
C LEU A 79 -8.73 -25.81 4.44
N ALA A 80 -7.69 -26.65 4.45
CA ALA A 80 -6.35 -26.23 4.86
C ALA A 80 -5.74 -25.23 3.87
N ALA A 81 -5.95 -25.42 2.55
CA ALA A 81 -5.56 -24.47 1.53
C ALA A 81 -6.29 -23.12 1.69
N ALA A 82 -7.60 -23.14 2.01
CA ALA A 82 -8.36 -21.92 2.28
C ALA A 82 -7.82 -21.20 3.53
N ALA A 83 -7.53 -21.91 4.61
CA ALA A 83 -6.94 -21.35 5.82
C ALA A 83 -5.55 -20.74 5.56
N LEU A 84 -4.71 -21.41 4.77
CA LEU A 84 -3.41 -20.86 4.35
C LEU A 84 -3.57 -19.58 3.54
N ASN A 85 -4.44 -19.58 2.54
CA ASN A 85 -4.69 -18.39 1.71
C ASN A 85 -5.25 -17.23 2.53
N LEU A 86 -6.14 -17.50 3.50
CA LEU A 86 -6.63 -16.51 4.45
C LEU A 86 -5.49 -15.89 5.28
N ALA A 87 -4.64 -16.75 5.85
CA ALA A 87 -3.51 -16.30 6.67
C ALA A 87 -2.50 -15.47 5.86
N LEU A 88 -2.20 -15.88 4.62
CA LEU A 88 -1.30 -15.13 3.74
C LEU A 88 -1.87 -13.78 3.32
N LEU A 89 -3.18 -13.70 3.05
CA LEU A 89 -3.81 -12.41 2.77
C LEU A 89 -3.84 -11.53 4.01
N TYR A 90 -4.22 -12.05 5.17
CA TYR A 90 -4.19 -11.32 6.44
C TYR A 90 -2.78 -10.76 6.72
N PHE A 91 -1.75 -11.55 6.52
CA PHE A 91 -0.35 -11.10 6.64
C PHE A 91 0.00 -9.96 5.67
N ALA A 92 -0.56 -9.97 4.45
CA ALA A 92 -0.27 -8.96 3.43
C ALA A 92 -1.03 -7.65 3.64
N LEU A 93 -2.16 -7.68 4.37
CA LEU A 93 -2.98 -6.51 4.64
C LEU A 93 -2.38 -5.64 5.74
N GLY A 94 -2.64 -4.35 5.64
CA GLY A 94 -2.27 -3.32 6.61
C GLY A 94 -3.36 -2.25 6.77
N HIS A 95 -4.65 -2.60 6.57
CA HIS A 95 -5.74 -1.64 6.62
C HIS A 95 -5.97 -1.10 8.04
N ARG A 96 -5.94 -1.97 9.05
CA ARG A 96 -6.03 -1.57 10.45
C ARG A 96 -4.77 -0.81 10.87
N SER A 97 -3.59 -1.27 10.49
CA SER A 97 -2.32 -0.62 10.77
C SER A 97 -2.28 0.82 10.22
N LEU A 98 -2.73 1.01 8.97
CA LEU A 98 -2.86 2.35 8.37
C LEU A 98 -3.73 3.28 9.23
N HIS A 99 -4.88 2.78 9.69
CA HIS A 99 -5.77 3.54 10.58
C HIS A 99 -5.08 3.88 11.90
N ASP A 100 -4.48 2.90 12.57
CA ASP A 100 -3.90 3.04 13.90
C ASP A 100 -2.68 3.98 13.93
N HIS A 101 -1.93 4.07 12.84
CA HIS A 101 -0.80 5.00 12.72
C HIS A 101 -1.22 6.42 12.35
N VAL A 102 -2.32 6.58 11.61
CA VAL A 102 -2.73 7.91 11.10
C VAL A 102 -3.74 8.60 12.01
N TRP A 103 -4.65 7.85 12.63
CA TRP A 103 -5.67 8.42 13.51
C TRP A 103 -5.11 9.31 14.64
N PRO A 104 -4.00 8.93 15.34
CA PRO A 104 -3.41 9.76 16.38
C PRO A 104 -2.96 11.14 15.88
N ILE A 105 -2.55 11.27 14.61
CA ILE A 105 -2.14 12.54 14.01
C ILE A 105 -3.33 13.50 13.97
N GLY A 106 -4.47 13.02 13.48
CA GLY A 106 -5.70 13.82 13.44
C GLY A 106 -6.21 14.21 14.82
N ALA A 107 -6.11 13.31 15.81
CA ALA A 107 -6.49 13.57 17.19
C ALA A 107 -5.58 14.63 17.82
N ALA A 108 -4.26 14.54 17.65
CA ALA A 108 -3.30 15.52 18.16
C ALA A 108 -3.53 16.92 17.54
N LEU A 109 -3.72 17.00 16.22
CA LEU A 109 -4.04 18.27 15.55
C LEU A 109 -5.35 18.88 16.04
N THR A 110 -6.37 18.07 16.30
CA THR A 110 -7.66 18.55 16.83
C THR A 110 -7.53 19.07 18.26
N ALA A 111 -6.63 18.48 19.04
CA ALA A 111 -6.30 18.93 20.40
C ALA A 111 -5.36 20.15 20.43
N GLY A 112 -4.87 20.63 19.26
CA GLY A 112 -3.91 21.73 19.16
C GLY A 112 -2.46 21.34 19.48
N ASP A 113 -2.18 20.04 19.68
CA ASP A 113 -0.84 19.52 19.94
C ASP A 113 -0.09 19.23 18.62
N THR A 114 0.45 20.28 18.04
CA THR A 114 1.18 20.21 16.78
C THR A 114 2.48 19.41 16.88
N ASP A 115 3.13 19.41 18.04
CA ASP A 115 4.40 18.70 18.24
C ASP A 115 4.18 17.19 18.30
N ALA A 116 3.17 16.73 19.03
CA ALA A 116 2.75 15.31 18.98
C ALA A 116 2.32 14.90 17.56
N ALA A 117 1.57 15.75 16.86
CA ALA A 117 1.17 15.46 15.47
C ALA A 117 2.39 15.31 14.55
N ARG A 118 3.41 16.17 14.67
CA ARG A 118 4.67 16.04 13.91
C ARG A 118 5.41 14.75 14.23
N GLN A 119 5.52 14.38 15.51
CA GLN A 119 6.18 13.15 15.95
C GLN A 119 5.49 11.91 15.39
N PHE A 120 4.16 11.82 15.47
CA PHE A 120 3.40 10.72 14.88
C PHE A 120 3.57 10.68 13.34
N THR A 121 3.55 11.84 12.70
CA THR A 121 3.71 11.91 11.23
C THR A 121 5.11 11.49 10.80
N ALA A 122 6.16 11.87 11.52
CA ALA A 122 7.53 11.45 11.23
C ALA A 122 7.73 9.93 11.33
N GLY A 123 6.87 9.22 12.06
CA GLY A 123 6.86 7.75 12.11
C GLY A 123 6.33 7.08 10.84
N ILE A 124 5.61 7.81 9.99
CA ILE A 124 4.97 7.24 8.79
C ILE A 124 5.44 7.86 7.46
N VAL A 125 6.26 8.90 7.49
CA VAL A 125 6.84 9.54 6.30
C VAL A 125 8.34 9.73 6.48
N SER A 126 9.10 9.62 5.38
CA SER A 126 10.55 9.81 5.38
C SER A 126 10.96 11.29 5.23
N ARG A 127 10.30 12.20 5.95
CA ARG A 127 10.57 13.65 5.92
C ARG A 127 11.17 14.11 7.24
N ASP A 128 11.91 15.23 7.21
CA ASP A 128 12.46 15.84 8.41
C ASP A 128 11.33 16.31 9.35
N ALA A 129 11.27 15.77 10.56
CA ALA A 129 10.17 15.97 11.51
C ALA A 129 9.86 17.45 11.78
N GLU A 130 10.92 18.29 11.89
CA GLU A 130 10.80 19.72 12.16
C GLU A 130 10.08 20.52 11.07
N ALA A 131 10.15 20.04 9.80
CA ALA A 131 9.58 20.72 8.64
C ALA A 131 8.29 20.07 8.14
N ILE A 132 7.76 19.07 8.86
CA ILE A 132 6.51 18.39 8.47
C ILE A 132 5.31 19.30 8.76
N ASP A 133 4.47 19.51 7.73
CA ASP A 133 3.07 19.85 7.92
C ASP A 133 2.28 18.53 8.08
N PRO A 134 1.74 18.23 9.29
CA PRO A 134 1.20 16.91 9.57
C PRO A 134 -0.05 16.55 8.75
N ALA A 135 -0.98 17.49 8.51
CA ALA A 135 -2.24 17.18 7.86
C ALA A 135 -2.06 16.73 6.40
N PRO A 136 -1.40 17.49 5.50
CA PRO A 136 -1.15 17.04 4.14
C PRO A 136 -0.26 15.79 4.09
N ALA A 137 0.78 15.69 4.93
CA ALA A 137 1.67 14.53 4.95
C ALA A 137 0.95 13.25 5.36
N ALA A 138 0.09 13.30 6.37
CA ALA A 138 -0.73 12.16 6.79
C ALA A 138 -1.71 11.74 5.69
N ILE A 139 -2.37 12.69 5.02
CA ILE A 139 -3.32 12.39 3.95
C ILE A 139 -2.61 11.78 2.74
N GLU A 140 -1.46 12.32 2.32
CA GLU A 140 -0.63 11.71 1.27
C GLU A 140 -0.30 10.26 1.62
N SER A 141 0.17 10.02 2.85
CA SER A 141 0.49 8.68 3.35
C SER A 141 -0.74 7.75 3.34
N VAL A 142 -1.93 8.23 3.72
CA VAL A 142 -3.17 7.43 3.68
C VAL A 142 -3.51 7.02 2.26
N LEU A 143 -3.46 7.94 1.32
CA LEU A 143 -3.83 7.67 -0.07
C LEU A 143 -2.86 6.68 -0.71
N GLU A 144 -1.55 6.87 -0.54
CA GLU A 144 -0.50 6.01 -1.08
C GLU A 144 -0.52 4.61 -0.42
N ASN A 145 -0.49 4.54 0.91
CA ASN A 145 -0.52 3.27 1.63
C ASN A 145 -1.88 2.55 1.53
N GLY A 146 -2.96 3.25 1.20
CA GLY A 146 -4.22 2.62 0.79
C GLY A 146 -4.00 1.68 -0.40
N ASN A 147 -3.21 2.09 -1.40
CA ASN A 147 -2.81 1.21 -2.49
C ASN A 147 -1.84 0.12 -2.02
N ASP A 148 -0.72 0.53 -1.42
CA ASP A 148 0.41 -0.36 -1.14
C ASP A 148 0.14 -1.34 0.01
N GLY A 149 -0.64 -0.94 0.99
CA GLY A 149 -0.97 -1.75 2.16
C GLY A 149 -2.31 -2.48 2.07
N VAL A 150 -3.20 -2.14 1.10
CA VAL A 150 -4.54 -2.72 1.04
C VAL A 150 -4.90 -3.19 -0.37
N PHE A 151 -5.09 -2.27 -1.33
CA PHE A 151 -5.66 -2.63 -2.63
C PHE A 151 -4.72 -3.47 -3.49
N GLY A 152 -3.40 -3.23 -3.42
CA GLY A 152 -2.42 -4.07 -4.09
C GLY A 152 -2.43 -5.51 -3.60
N ALA A 153 -2.51 -5.72 -2.27
CA ALA A 153 -2.61 -7.06 -1.69
C ALA A 153 -3.92 -7.76 -2.11
N LEU A 154 -5.06 -7.05 -2.07
CA LEU A 154 -6.36 -7.57 -2.51
C LEU A 154 -6.35 -7.94 -3.99
N PHE A 155 -5.77 -7.08 -4.84
CA PHE A 155 -5.64 -7.33 -6.28
C PHE A 155 -4.86 -8.62 -6.55
N TRP A 156 -3.67 -8.74 -6.00
CA TRP A 156 -2.83 -9.91 -6.23
C TRP A 156 -3.40 -11.18 -5.59
N PHE A 157 -4.19 -11.05 -4.53
CA PHE A 157 -4.95 -12.16 -4.00
C PHE A 157 -6.03 -12.66 -4.97
N VAL A 158 -6.73 -11.77 -5.65
CA VAL A 158 -7.72 -12.15 -6.68
C VAL A 158 -7.05 -12.89 -7.85
N ILE A 159 -5.87 -12.43 -8.26
CA ILE A 159 -5.12 -13.00 -9.40
C ILE A 159 -4.48 -14.35 -9.05
N ALA A 160 -3.74 -14.42 -7.94
CA ALA A 160 -2.85 -15.55 -7.64
C ALA A 160 -3.01 -16.10 -6.20
N GLY A 161 -4.14 -15.80 -5.53
CA GLY A 161 -4.42 -16.27 -4.19
C GLY A 161 -3.44 -15.71 -3.15
N GLY A 162 -3.29 -16.42 -2.03
CA GLY A 162 -2.40 -16.03 -0.95
C GLY A 162 -0.94 -15.87 -1.36
N ALA A 163 -0.48 -16.69 -2.31
CA ALA A 163 0.88 -16.59 -2.85
C ALA A 163 1.10 -15.26 -3.57
N GLY A 164 0.11 -14.78 -4.35
CA GLY A 164 0.16 -13.47 -5.00
C GLY A 164 0.19 -12.31 -4.01
N ALA A 165 -0.66 -12.36 -2.98
CA ALA A 165 -0.66 -11.35 -1.91
C ALA A 165 0.67 -11.34 -1.14
N LEU A 166 1.24 -12.51 -0.84
CA LEU A 166 2.54 -12.66 -0.21
C LEU A 166 3.64 -12.03 -1.08
N ALA A 167 3.71 -12.40 -2.37
CA ALA A 167 4.71 -11.86 -3.29
C ALA A 167 4.67 -10.33 -3.33
N PHE A 168 3.47 -9.77 -3.49
CA PHE A 168 3.25 -8.32 -3.48
C PHE A 168 3.77 -7.68 -2.19
N ARG A 169 3.41 -8.24 -1.03
CA ARG A 169 3.84 -7.69 0.27
C ARG A 169 5.35 -7.75 0.47
N LEU A 170 5.99 -8.84 0.05
CA LEU A 170 7.45 -8.98 0.14
C LEU A 170 8.16 -7.98 -0.78
N VAL A 171 7.70 -7.82 -2.02
CA VAL A 171 8.26 -6.87 -2.99
C VAL A 171 8.12 -5.44 -2.48
N ASN A 172 6.93 -5.04 -2.04
CA ASN A 172 6.68 -3.72 -1.47
C ASN A 172 7.56 -3.45 -0.24
N THR A 173 7.79 -4.47 0.62
CA THR A 173 8.73 -4.37 1.75
C THR A 173 10.18 -4.20 1.29
N LEU A 174 10.59 -4.89 0.22
CA LEU A 174 11.95 -4.74 -0.33
C LEU A 174 12.15 -3.36 -0.97
N ASP A 175 11.15 -2.81 -1.64
CA ASP A 175 11.19 -1.44 -2.16
C ASP A 175 11.32 -0.43 -1.01
N ALA A 176 10.53 -0.56 0.04
CA ALA A 176 10.63 0.28 1.23
C ALA A 176 12.02 0.23 1.90
N LEU A 177 12.78 -0.87 1.76
CA LEU A 177 14.12 -1.02 2.33
C LEU A 177 15.24 -0.62 1.36
N TRP A 178 15.09 -0.87 0.06
CA TRP A 178 16.14 -0.74 -0.95
C TRP A 178 15.82 0.22 -2.08
N GLY A 179 14.56 0.66 -2.24
CA GLY A 179 14.12 1.50 -3.36
C GLY A 179 14.63 2.95 -3.32
N TYR A 180 15.38 3.32 -2.29
CA TYR A 180 15.94 4.67 -2.16
C TYR A 180 16.94 5.01 -3.26
N ARG A 181 16.77 6.20 -3.89
CA ARG A 181 17.67 6.72 -4.92
C ARG A 181 18.92 7.40 -4.31
N ASN A 182 19.57 6.74 -3.37
CA ASN A 182 20.84 7.17 -2.81
C ASN A 182 22.03 6.39 -3.43
N PRO A 183 23.29 6.83 -3.26
CA PRO A 183 24.46 6.15 -3.84
C PRO A 183 24.57 4.67 -3.48
N ARG A 184 24.11 4.28 -2.28
CA ARG A 184 24.13 2.89 -1.83
C ARG A 184 23.16 2.02 -2.62
N PHE A 185 21.92 2.44 -2.79
CA PHE A 185 20.84 1.61 -3.33
C PHE A 185 20.49 1.88 -4.79
N ALA A 186 21.02 2.95 -5.41
CA ALA A 186 20.71 3.31 -6.80
C ALA A 186 20.89 2.17 -7.81
N GLN A 187 21.86 1.27 -7.58
CA GLN A 187 22.06 0.09 -8.42
C GLN A 187 21.51 -1.18 -7.77
N PHE A 188 21.82 -1.44 -6.49
CA PHE A 188 21.39 -2.64 -5.79
C PHE A 188 19.86 -2.69 -5.62
N GLY A 189 19.22 -1.58 -5.22
CA GLY A 189 17.78 -1.50 -5.02
C GLY A 189 16.94 -1.40 -6.29
N TRP A 190 17.60 -1.21 -7.46
CA TRP A 190 16.91 -1.01 -8.73
C TRP A 190 15.86 -2.09 -9.04
N ALA A 191 16.19 -3.35 -8.78
CA ALA A 191 15.30 -4.47 -9.07
C ALA A 191 14.08 -4.49 -8.15
N ALA A 192 14.24 -4.17 -6.86
CA ALA A 192 13.14 -4.05 -5.91
C ALA A 192 12.19 -2.93 -6.35
N ALA A 193 12.72 -1.73 -6.61
CA ALA A 193 11.94 -0.58 -7.04
C ALA A 193 11.19 -0.84 -8.36
N LYS A 194 11.85 -1.46 -9.35
CA LYS A 194 11.20 -1.76 -10.63
C LYS A 194 10.14 -2.85 -10.52
N LEU A 195 10.38 -3.88 -9.72
CA LEU A 195 9.40 -4.94 -9.52
C LEU A 195 8.16 -4.40 -8.77
N ASP A 196 8.36 -3.55 -7.76
CA ASP A 196 7.28 -2.86 -7.08
C ASP A 196 6.50 -1.96 -8.04
N ASP A 197 7.18 -1.15 -8.84
CA ASP A 197 6.55 -0.32 -9.89
C ASP A 197 5.64 -1.16 -10.80
N TYR A 198 6.08 -2.34 -11.24
CA TYR A 198 5.30 -3.23 -12.11
C TYR A 198 4.12 -3.88 -11.37
N MET A 199 4.34 -4.39 -10.18
CA MET A 199 3.29 -5.03 -9.39
C MET A 199 2.21 -4.03 -8.95
N ASN A 200 2.56 -2.78 -8.74
CA ASN A 200 1.63 -1.71 -8.39
C ASN A 200 0.97 -1.06 -9.61
N TRP A 201 1.43 -1.30 -10.82
CA TRP A 201 0.97 -0.52 -11.98
C TRP A 201 -0.55 -0.58 -12.17
N LEU A 202 -1.15 -1.77 -12.21
CA LEU A 202 -2.60 -1.94 -12.37
C LEU A 202 -3.36 -1.67 -11.05
N PRO A 203 -2.94 -2.18 -9.88
CA PRO A 203 -3.57 -1.84 -8.61
C PRO A 203 -3.71 -0.34 -8.38
N ALA A 204 -2.66 0.46 -8.63
CA ALA A 204 -2.68 1.90 -8.45
C ALA A 204 -3.75 2.60 -9.31
N ARG A 205 -3.96 2.14 -10.55
CA ARG A 205 -5.00 2.69 -11.43
C ARG A 205 -6.40 2.32 -10.96
N LEU A 206 -6.59 1.10 -10.51
CA LEU A 206 -7.86 0.65 -9.94
C LEU A 206 -8.16 1.35 -8.62
N THR A 207 -7.15 1.58 -7.79
CA THR A 207 -7.26 2.38 -6.56
C THR A 207 -7.63 3.82 -6.87
N ALA A 208 -6.94 4.47 -7.81
CA ALA A 208 -7.23 5.83 -8.24
C ALA A 208 -8.67 5.96 -8.79
N LEU A 209 -9.12 4.97 -9.57
CA LEU A 209 -10.49 4.90 -10.07
C LEU A 209 -11.50 4.73 -8.93
N SER A 210 -11.20 3.88 -7.94
CA SER A 210 -12.04 3.69 -6.74
C SER A 210 -12.19 4.99 -5.96
N TYR A 211 -11.09 5.72 -5.76
CA TYR A 211 -11.14 7.04 -5.11
C TYR A 211 -11.97 8.04 -5.90
N ALA A 212 -11.83 8.05 -7.24
CA ALA A 212 -12.63 8.91 -8.11
C ALA A 212 -14.13 8.61 -8.00
N LEU A 213 -14.53 7.32 -7.97
CA LEU A 213 -15.93 6.90 -7.86
C LEU A 213 -16.54 7.24 -6.51
N LEU A 214 -15.76 7.26 -5.43
CA LEU A 214 -16.22 7.48 -4.06
C LEU A 214 -16.16 8.94 -3.60
N GLY A 215 -15.57 9.83 -4.40
CA GLY A 215 -15.47 11.25 -4.11
C GLY A 215 -15.93 12.13 -5.25
N ASN A 216 -15.31 13.29 -5.43
CA ASN A 216 -15.57 14.14 -6.58
C ASN A 216 -14.90 13.56 -7.84
N THR A 217 -15.65 12.78 -8.60
CA THR A 217 -15.16 12.06 -9.79
C THR A 217 -14.51 12.98 -10.81
N ARG A 218 -15.13 14.13 -11.12
CA ARG A 218 -14.60 15.06 -12.12
C ARG A 218 -13.25 15.65 -11.71
N SER A 219 -13.14 16.11 -10.47
CA SER A 219 -11.89 16.64 -9.92
C SER A 219 -10.82 15.56 -9.83
N ALA A 220 -11.17 14.35 -9.37
CA ALA A 220 -10.24 13.24 -9.27
C ALA A 220 -9.62 12.86 -10.62
N LEU A 221 -10.46 12.66 -11.64
CA LEU A 221 -9.99 12.31 -12.99
C LEU A 221 -9.18 13.43 -13.64
N ASN A 222 -9.58 14.68 -13.42
CA ASN A 222 -8.83 15.84 -13.91
C ASN A 222 -7.43 15.95 -13.26
N CYS A 223 -7.36 15.83 -11.94
CA CYS A 223 -6.09 15.85 -11.21
C CYS A 223 -5.21 14.66 -11.61
N TRP A 224 -5.75 13.46 -11.70
CA TRP A 224 -5.02 12.28 -12.16
C TRP A 224 -4.41 12.52 -13.56
N ARG A 225 -5.23 12.93 -14.53
CA ARG A 225 -4.78 13.11 -15.91
C ARG A 225 -3.64 14.14 -16.07
N HIS A 226 -3.70 15.27 -15.34
CA HIS A 226 -2.81 16.40 -15.57
C HIS A 226 -1.65 16.49 -14.56
N GLN A 227 -1.77 15.88 -13.38
CA GLN A 227 -0.79 16.02 -12.31
C GLN A 227 0.04 14.75 -12.08
N ALA A 228 -0.57 13.57 -12.16
CA ALA A 228 0.13 12.30 -11.95
C ALA A 228 1.36 12.09 -12.86
N PRO A 229 1.36 12.47 -14.16
CA PRO A 229 2.54 12.30 -15.01
C PRO A 229 3.77 13.12 -14.57
N ARG A 230 3.58 14.11 -13.70
CA ARG A 230 4.66 14.95 -13.17
C ARG A 230 5.27 14.40 -11.88
N TRP A 231 4.68 13.34 -11.34
CA TRP A 231 5.14 12.70 -10.10
C TRP A 231 6.21 11.64 -10.39
N ASP A 232 7.20 11.53 -9.51
CA ASP A 232 8.36 10.64 -9.70
C ASP A 232 7.98 9.15 -9.75
N SER A 233 6.99 8.73 -8.94
CA SER A 233 6.48 7.37 -8.93
C SER A 233 5.33 7.23 -9.93
N PRO A 234 5.37 6.25 -10.84
CA PRO A 234 4.30 5.99 -11.80
C PRO A 234 3.02 5.49 -11.15
N ASN A 235 3.04 5.15 -9.88
CA ASN A 235 1.93 4.57 -9.11
C ASN A 235 1.42 5.51 -8.03
N ALA A 236 2.27 6.08 -7.21
CA ALA A 236 1.89 7.06 -6.19
C ALA A 236 1.23 8.31 -6.80
N GLY A 237 1.75 8.78 -7.95
CA GLY A 237 1.18 9.93 -8.67
C GLY A 237 -0.32 9.77 -8.98
N PRO A 238 -0.75 8.72 -9.71
CA PRO A 238 -2.14 8.43 -9.97
C PRO A 238 -3.01 8.34 -8.71
N VAL A 239 -2.56 7.60 -7.71
CA VAL A 239 -3.31 7.33 -6.48
C VAL A 239 -3.51 8.62 -5.67
N MET A 240 -2.42 9.37 -5.43
CA MET A 240 -2.47 10.61 -4.64
C MET A 240 -3.19 11.72 -5.39
N ALA A 241 -2.96 11.90 -6.69
CA ALA A 241 -3.64 12.93 -7.46
C ALA A 241 -5.15 12.69 -7.53
N ALA A 242 -5.58 11.44 -7.79
CA ALA A 242 -6.98 11.09 -7.82
C ALA A 242 -7.62 11.23 -6.44
N GLY A 243 -6.97 10.73 -5.38
CA GLY A 243 -7.46 10.83 -4.00
C GLY A 243 -7.57 12.28 -3.52
N ALA A 244 -6.56 13.12 -3.78
CA ALA A 244 -6.59 14.54 -3.47
C ALA A 244 -7.73 15.27 -4.22
N GLY A 245 -7.88 14.99 -5.50
CA GLY A 245 -8.99 15.51 -6.31
C GLY A 245 -10.35 15.03 -5.83
N ALA A 246 -10.49 13.76 -5.45
CA ALA A 246 -11.71 13.18 -4.91
C ALA A 246 -12.15 13.86 -3.60
N LEU A 247 -11.19 14.18 -2.74
CA LEU A 247 -11.39 14.88 -1.47
C LEU A 247 -11.51 16.40 -1.63
N GLN A 248 -11.20 16.96 -2.82
CA GLN A 248 -11.09 18.39 -3.09
C GLN A 248 -10.08 19.09 -2.17
N LEU A 249 -8.91 18.48 -2.03
CA LEU A 249 -7.81 18.98 -1.22
C LEU A 249 -6.60 19.29 -2.10
N ARG A 250 -5.75 20.22 -1.64
CA ARG A 250 -4.48 20.54 -2.25
C ARG A 250 -3.35 19.90 -1.44
N LEU A 251 -2.66 18.95 -2.04
CA LEU A 251 -1.52 18.21 -1.50
C LEU A 251 -0.25 18.46 -2.31
N GLY A 252 0.83 17.77 -2.01
CA GLY A 252 2.12 17.95 -2.66
C GLY A 252 2.87 19.19 -2.17
N GLY A 253 3.63 19.83 -3.06
CA GLY A 253 4.49 20.96 -2.72
C GLY A 253 5.83 20.51 -2.11
N ALA A 254 6.74 21.51 -1.90
CA ALA A 254 8.08 21.23 -1.40
C ALA A 254 8.07 20.51 -0.05
N ALA A 255 9.02 19.60 0.14
CA ALA A 255 9.23 18.90 1.41
C ALA A 255 10.72 18.80 1.71
N ARG A 256 11.07 18.72 3.00
CA ARG A 256 12.44 18.64 3.46
C ARG A 256 12.83 17.19 3.74
N TYR A 257 13.99 16.78 3.18
CA TYR A 257 14.57 15.45 3.34
C TYR A 257 16.07 15.60 3.60
N ASP A 258 16.59 15.00 4.64
CA ASP A 258 18.02 15.05 4.99
C ASP A 258 18.55 16.50 5.05
N GLY A 259 17.79 17.42 5.62
CA GLY A 259 18.13 18.83 5.74
C GLY A 259 17.93 19.67 4.46
N GLN A 260 17.52 19.07 3.35
CA GLN A 260 17.39 19.75 2.05
C GLN A 260 15.93 19.85 1.58
N TRP A 261 15.51 21.04 1.15
CA TRP A 261 14.22 21.23 0.52
C TRP A 261 14.24 20.66 -0.91
N ARG A 262 13.30 19.79 -1.22
CA ARG A 262 13.10 19.24 -2.55
C ARG A 262 11.76 19.71 -3.11
N PRO A 263 11.74 20.29 -4.32
CA PRO A 263 10.49 20.64 -4.99
C PRO A 263 9.73 19.35 -5.33
N ARG A 264 8.40 19.37 -5.11
CA ARG A 264 7.50 18.30 -5.51
C ARG A 264 6.30 18.93 -6.22
N PRO A 265 5.72 18.29 -7.25
CA PRO A 265 4.52 18.79 -7.90
C PRO A 265 3.36 18.96 -6.92
N ALA A 266 2.49 19.93 -7.17
CA ALA A 266 1.21 20.02 -6.48
C ALA A 266 0.27 18.89 -6.95
N LEU A 267 -0.53 18.37 -6.04
CA LEU A 267 -1.53 17.33 -6.27
C LEU A 267 -2.89 17.79 -5.77
N GLY A 268 -3.93 17.37 -6.48
CA GLY A 268 -5.31 17.71 -6.13
C GLY A 268 -5.67 19.14 -6.50
N CYS A 269 -6.83 19.59 -6.04
CA CYS A 269 -7.40 20.92 -6.25
C CYS A 269 -8.36 21.23 -5.10
N GLY A 270 -8.46 22.49 -4.70
CA GLY A 270 -9.35 22.91 -3.62
C GLY A 270 -8.61 23.48 -2.41
N ALA A 271 -9.13 23.21 -1.21
CA ALA A 271 -8.64 23.81 0.03
C ALA A 271 -7.32 23.18 0.53
N ALA A 272 -6.60 23.89 1.37
CA ALA A 272 -5.52 23.32 2.15
C ALA A 272 -6.10 22.31 3.16
N PRO A 273 -5.43 21.16 3.40
CA PRO A 273 -5.92 20.17 4.34
C PRO A 273 -5.97 20.67 5.77
N VAL A 274 -6.98 20.22 6.50
CA VAL A 274 -7.11 20.42 7.96
C VAL A 274 -7.21 19.09 8.69
N ALA A 275 -7.14 19.08 10.02
CA ALA A 275 -7.19 17.86 10.85
C ALA A 275 -8.38 16.93 10.49
N ALA A 276 -9.57 17.50 10.25
CA ALA A 276 -10.77 16.73 9.90
C ALA A 276 -10.65 15.97 8.58
N ASP A 277 -9.79 16.40 7.68
CA ASP A 277 -9.60 15.78 6.37
C ASP A 277 -8.83 14.45 6.45
N ILE A 278 -8.06 14.23 7.51
CA ILE A 278 -7.42 12.93 7.81
C ILE A 278 -8.49 11.84 7.93
N ALA A 279 -9.55 12.11 8.69
CA ALA A 279 -10.67 11.18 8.83
C ALA A 279 -11.43 10.98 7.50
N ARG A 280 -11.51 12.01 6.63
CA ARG A 280 -12.08 11.89 5.28
C ARG A 280 -11.25 10.98 4.40
N ALA A 281 -9.92 11.10 4.42
CA ALA A 281 -9.01 10.24 3.68
C ALA A 281 -9.11 8.77 4.13
N LEU A 282 -9.12 8.51 5.45
CA LEU A 282 -9.34 7.17 6.00
C LEU A 282 -10.70 6.57 5.59
N ARG A 283 -11.76 7.39 5.58
CA ARG A 283 -13.09 6.95 5.09
C ARG A 283 -13.08 6.64 3.60
N LEU A 284 -12.33 7.38 2.80
CA LEU A 284 -12.18 7.12 1.36
C LEU A 284 -11.55 5.75 1.10
N VAL A 285 -10.46 5.42 1.80
CA VAL A 285 -9.82 4.09 1.72
C VAL A 285 -10.79 3.00 2.18
N ARG A 286 -11.46 3.18 3.31
CA ARG A 286 -12.45 2.21 3.82
C ARG A 286 -13.63 2.03 2.88
N GLY A 287 -14.12 3.10 2.25
CA GLY A 287 -15.14 3.04 1.20
C GLY A 287 -14.67 2.22 0.00
N GLY A 288 -13.40 2.38 -0.40
CA GLY A 288 -12.77 1.56 -1.43
C GLY A 288 -12.74 0.08 -1.07
N VAL A 289 -12.46 -0.27 0.18
CA VAL A 289 -12.50 -1.67 0.66
C VAL A 289 -13.90 -2.26 0.47
N TRP A 290 -14.95 -1.54 0.87
CA TRP A 290 -16.33 -2.00 0.66
C TRP A 290 -16.70 -2.11 -0.82
N LEU A 291 -16.23 -1.17 -1.66
CA LEU A 291 -16.44 -1.24 -3.10
C LEU A 291 -15.81 -2.50 -3.70
N TRP A 292 -14.57 -2.83 -3.34
CA TRP A 292 -13.87 -4.01 -3.85
C TRP A 292 -14.51 -5.32 -3.37
N LEU A 293 -14.97 -5.38 -2.12
CA LEU A 293 -15.75 -6.52 -1.61
C LEU A 293 -17.07 -6.69 -2.36
N ALA A 294 -17.80 -5.60 -2.60
CA ALA A 294 -19.05 -5.63 -3.35
C ALA A 294 -18.83 -6.11 -4.80
N LEU A 295 -17.76 -5.63 -5.46
CA LEU A 295 -17.40 -6.08 -6.81
C LEU A 295 -17.03 -7.56 -6.83
N ALA A 296 -16.21 -8.04 -5.87
CA ALA A 296 -15.84 -9.46 -5.77
C ALA A 296 -17.07 -10.35 -5.53
N GLY A 297 -17.99 -9.92 -4.66
CA GLY A 297 -19.25 -10.61 -4.41
C GLY A 297 -20.19 -10.61 -5.62
N GLY A 298 -20.31 -9.47 -6.29
CA GLY A 298 -21.13 -9.34 -7.50
C GLY A 298 -20.66 -10.23 -8.64
N ILE A 299 -19.34 -10.30 -8.88
CA ILE A 299 -18.74 -11.20 -9.87
C ILE A 299 -19.03 -12.67 -9.49
N ALA A 300 -18.89 -13.02 -8.20
CA ALA A 300 -19.16 -14.38 -7.74
C ALA A 300 -20.62 -14.80 -7.91
N LEU A 301 -21.57 -13.88 -7.71
CA LEU A 301 -23.01 -14.11 -7.95
C LEU A 301 -23.31 -14.20 -9.43
N GLY A 302 -22.82 -13.27 -10.25
CA GLY A 302 -23.04 -13.28 -11.70
C GLY A 302 -22.58 -14.58 -12.36
N LEU A 303 -21.39 -15.09 -11.97
CA LEU A 303 -20.88 -16.38 -12.47
C LEU A 303 -21.66 -17.62 -12.00
N ARG A 304 -22.53 -17.49 -10.97
CA ARG A 304 -23.42 -18.58 -10.54
C ARG A 304 -24.72 -18.63 -11.34
N CYS A 305 -25.13 -17.45 -11.86
CA CYS A 305 -26.36 -17.33 -12.62
C CYS A 305 -26.17 -17.51 -14.14
N ALA A 306 -24.92 -17.46 -14.60
CA ALA A 306 -24.52 -17.78 -15.98
C ALA A 306 -24.12 -19.26 -16.12
#